data_a559cb95e416467e963d3a95fe9b9c57
#
_entry.id   a559cb95e416467e963d3a95fe9b9c57
#
_cell.length_a   1.000
_cell.length_b   1.000
_cell.length_c   1.000
_cell.angle_alpha   90.00
_cell.angle_beta   90.00
_cell.angle_gamma   90.00
#
_symmetry.space_group_name_H-M   'P 1'
#
loop_
_entity.id
_entity.type
_entity.pdbx_description
1 polymer ?
#
loop_
_entity_poly.entity_id
_entity_poly.type
_entity_poly.pdbx_seq_one_letter_code
_entity_poly.pdbx_strand_id
1 'polypeptide(L)'
;MLSFKNKILFVGYGAVAQCTLPILVKHIQVPAKNITVMDFEDRRAILVPWLKRGVQFARSRVTRENMGALLGKYLSAGDVLIDLAWNIDALEILAWCHEKGVLYVNTSVELWDPYEHSINAAPQKMTLYWRHMNLRRMISKWSQPGPTAVIEHGANPGLISHFTKQGLIDIGRRSIKDKKITGQAAEEIQQLIADQKFNVLAQQLGVKVIHCSERDTQITNVPKQVDEFVNTWSVEGFREEGTTTAELGWGTHEKTLPPNACEHKEGPRNQICLAQMGMNTWVKTWVPDYCINGMVVRHGEAFTISDKLTVWKNGKAVYRPTVHYAYCPADVAIASLNELRGYNYQLQPKARILNDEVTSGSDILGALLMGHGYNSWWIGSDLSIEESRRLVPHQNATTMQVAISVVGAVMWMIENPAKGICVPDELPHEYILKIAKPYLGKWISKPSDWTPLKHANNPFKGYNKPNVDLKDPWQFKNFLITNAEK
;
A
#
# COMPACT_ATOMS: atom_id res chain seq x y z
N MET A 1 5.95 19.88 17.19
CA MET A 1 5.77 20.39 15.82
C MET A 1 7.16 20.52 15.21
N LEU A 2 7.41 19.87 14.07
CA LEU A 2 8.69 19.94 13.37
C LEU A 2 8.83 21.27 12.64
N SER A 3 9.98 21.97 12.77
CA SER A 3 10.21 23.24 12.06
C SER A 3 10.80 22.99 10.68
N PHE A 4 10.21 23.58 9.63
CA PHE A 4 10.71 23.50 8.27
C PHE A 4 10.61 24.87 7.59
N LYS A 5 11.74 25.40 7.12
CA LYS A 5 11.82 26.73 6.54
C LYS A 5 11.82 26.78 5.02
N ASN A 6 12.07 25.62 4.39
CA ASN A 6 12.13 25.48 2.94
C ASN A 6 10.72 25.35 2.34
N LYS A 7 10.65 25.13 1.02
CA LYS A 7 9.38 25.06 0.30
C LYS A 7 8.84 23.64 0.27
N ILE A 8 7.52 23.54 0.17
CA ILE A 8 6.78 22.30 -0.08
C ILE A 8 5.91 22.49 -1.31
N LEU A 9 6.08 21.63 -2.31
CA LEU A 9 5.24 21.58 -3.48
C LEU A 9 4.38 20.31 -3.45
N PHE A 10 3.07 20.49 -3.50
CA PHE A 10 2.14 19.41 -3.80
C PHE A 10 1.91 19.37 -5.30
N VAL A 11 2.08 18.20 -5.91
CA VAL A 11 1.67 17.92 -7.30
C VAL A 11 0.46 16.98 -7.26
N GLY A 12 -0.68 17.45 -7.80
CA GLY A 12 -1.99 16.84 -7.63
C GLY A 12 -2.70 17.31 -6.34
N TYR A 13 -3.96 17.76 -6.49
CA TYR A 13 -4.81 18.16 -5.35
C TYR A 13 -6.13 17.38 -5.35
N GLY A 14 -6.02 16.07 -5.47
CA GLY A 14 -7.09 15.11 -5.31
C GLY A 14 -7.47 14.88 -3.83
N ALA A 15 -8.27 13.86 -3.56
CA ALA A 15 -8.77 13.54 -2.21
C ALA A 15 -7.64 13.39 -1.17
N VAL A 16 -6.58 12.66 -1.51
CA VAL A 16 -5.44 12.45 -0.59
C VAL A 16 -4.73 13.76 -0.26
N ALA A 17 -4.45 14.63 -1.24
CA ALA A 17 -3.78 15.91 -1.02
C ALA A 17 -4.65 16.85 -0.18
N GLN A 18 -5.97 16.86 -0.40
CA GLN A 18 -6.93 17.64 0.39
C GLN A 18 -6.93 17.20 1.86
N CYS A 19 -6.72 15.91 2.14
CA CYS A 19 -6.57 15.38 3.48
C CYS A 19 -5.16 15.63 4.05
N THR A 20 -4.12 15.51 3.23
CA THR A 20 -2.72 15.64 3.67
C THR A 20 -2.37 17.06 4.11
N LEU A 21 -2.79 18.09 3.38
CA LEU A 21 -2.42 19.48 3.67
C LEU A 21 -2.83 19.94 5.08
N PRO A 22 -4.08 19.75 5.56
CA PRO A 22 -4.46 20.14 6.93
C PRO A 22 -3.72 19.35 8.01
N ILE A 23 -3.39 18.08 7.78
CA ILE A 23 -2.62 17.28 8.72
C ILE A 23 -1.17 17.74 8.74
N LEU A 24 -0.57 17.97 7.58
CA LEU A 24 0.81 18.42 7.45
C LEU A 24 1.07 19.69 8.25
N VAL A 25 0.22 20.71 8.12
CA VAL A 25 0.41 21.99 8.86
C VAL A 25 0.13 21.89 10.36
N LYS A 26 -0.51 20.82 10.83
CA LYS A 26 -0.61 20.52 12.28
C LYS A 26 0.69 19.95 12.83
N HIS A 27 1.48 19.26 12.02
CA HIS A 27 2.70 18.57 12.44
C HIS A 27 3.97 19.33 12.09
N ILE A 28 3.96 20.07 10.96
CA ILE A 28 5.13 20.77 10.42
C ILE A 28 4.87 22.28 10.44
N GLN A 29 5.71 23.01 11.16
CA GLN A 29 5.71 24.47 11.18
C GLN A 29 6.46 24.97 9.94
N VAL A 30 5.70 25.26 8.89
CA VAL A 30 6.18 25.82 7.63
C VAL A 30 5.42 27.11 7.31
N PRO A 31 6.09 28.20 6.86
CA PRO A 31 5.39 29.41 6.44
C PRO A 31 4.41 29.10 5.30
N ALA A 32 3.15 29.51 5.42
CA ALA A 32 2.12 29.18 4.43
C ALA A 32 2.51 29.61 3.00
N LYS A 33 3.22 30.73 2.84
CA LYS A 33 3.77 31.22 1.56
C LYS A 33 4.79 30.26 0.92
N ASN A 34 5.36 29.34 1.70
CA ASN A 34 6.31 28.34 1.23
C ASN A 34 5.62 27.04 0.79
N ILE A 35 4.30 26.94 0.92
CA ILE A 35 3.51 25.83 0.42
C ILE A 35 2.88 26.24 -0.90
N THR A 36 3.13 25.45 -1.93
CA THR A 36 2.48 25.58 -3.24
C THR A 36 1.72 24.31 -3.56
N VAL A 37 0.48 24.46 -4.02
CA VAL A 37 -0.34 23.38 -4.56
C VAL A 37 -0.40 23.54 -6.06
N MET A 38 -0.03 22.51 -6.80
CA MET A 38 -0.10 22.47 -8.27
C MET A 38 -1.11 21.43 -8.72
N ASP A 39 -2.01 21.80 -9.61
CA ASP A 39 -2.98 20.90 -10.24
C ASP A 39 -3.26 21.39 -11.68
N PHE A 40 -3.61 20.47 -12.57
CA PHE A 40 -3.99 20.85 -13.94
C PHE A 40 -5.42 21.40 -14.00
N GLU A 41 -6.27 21.04 -13.05
CA GLU A 41 -7.59 21.61 -12.88
C GLU A 41 -7.56 22.86 -11.98
N ASP A 42 -8.57 23.69 -12.11
CA ASP A 42 -8.72 24.85 -11.22
C ASP A 42 -9.29 24.43 -9.86
N ARG A 43 -8.41 24.26 -8.89
CA ARG A 43 -8.76 23.86 -7.51
C ARG A 43 -8.97 25.04 -6.55
N ARG A 44 -8.97 26.30 -7.05
CA ARG A 44 -9.06 27.48 -6.18
C ARG A 44 -10.29 27.51 -5.30
N ALA A 45 -11.43 27.02 -5.77
CA ALA A 45 -12.67 27.01 -5.00
C ALA A 45 -12.52 26.21 -3.69
N ILE A 46 -11.90 25.04 -3.73
CA ILE A 46 -11.68 24.20 -2.54
C ILE A 46 -10.44 24.62 -1.73
N LEU A 47 -9.53 25.41 -2.33
CA LEU A 47 -8.34 25.95 -1.67
C LEU A 47 -8.57 27.28 -0.97
N VAL A 48 -9.75 27.89 -1.07
CA VAL A 48 -10.04 29.24 -0.49
C VAL A 48 -9.53 29.41 0.95
N PRO A 49 -9.75 28.47 1.90
CA PRO A 49 -9.26 28.62 3.27
C PRO A 49 -7.72 28.70 3.37
N TRP A 50 -7.02 27.99 2.49
CA TRP A 50 -5.56 27.92 2.44
C TRP A 50 -4.94 29.11 1.73
N LEU A 51 -5.56 29.56 0.63
CA LEU A 51 -5.15 30.77 -0.09
C LEU A 51 -5.21 32.01 0.82
N LYS A 52 -6.28 32.13 1.63
CA LYS A 52 -6.39 33.21 2.64
C LYS A 52 -5.28 33.17 3.71
N ARG A 53 -4.67 32.01 3.96
CA ARG A 53 -3.54 31.83 4.87
C ARG A 53 -2.18 32.08 4.20
N GLY A 54 -2.16 32.23 2.86
CA GLY A 54 -0.97 32.53 2.07
C GLY A 54 -0.39 31.32 1.30
N VAL A 55 -1.03 30.15 1.33
CA VAL A 55 -0.67 29.02 0.45
C VAL A 55 -0.84 29.45 -1.00
N GLN A 56 0.09 29.06 -1.87
CA GLN A 56 0.07 29.40 -3.28
C GLN A 56 -0.63 28.33 -4.10
N PHE A 57 -1.27 28.72 -5.22
CA PHE A 57 -1.83 27.79 -6.18
C PHE A 57 -1.24 28.02 -7.56
N ALA A 58 -0.80 26.96 -8.23
CA ALA A 58 -0.31 26.95 -9.60
C ALA A 58 -1.20 26.03 -10.45
N ARG A 59 -1.95 26.60 -11.39
CA ARG A 59 -2.68 25.81 -12.37
C ARG A 59 -1.72 25.41 -13.49
N SER A 60 -1.24 24.17 -13.45
CA SER A 60 -0.31 23.64 -14.46
C SER A 60 -0.41 22.12 -14.55
N ARG A 61 -0.30 21.60 -15.76
CA ARG A 61 -0.16 20.16 -16.02
C ARG A 61 1.32 19.83 -16.15
N VAL A 62 1.79 18.89 -15.36
CA VAL A 62 3.12 18.30 -15.53
C VAL A 62 3.07 17.33 -16.70
N THR A 63 4.00 17.49 -17.64
CA THR A 63 4.20 16.59 -18.79
C THR A 63 5.68 16.21 -18.88
N ARG A 64 6.01 15.17 -19.64
CA ARG A 64 7.40 14.74 -19.82
C ARG A 64 8.28 15.88 -20.32
N GLU A 65 7.77 16.71 -21.24
CA GLU A 65 8.54 17.80 -21.88
C GLU A 65 8.77 18.97 -20.94
N ASN A 66 7.82 19.27 -20.06
CA ASN A 66 7.89 20.48 -19.24
C ASN A 66 8.32 20.22 -17.78
N MET A 67 8.35 18.97 -17.31
CA MET A 67 8.51 18.59 -15.90
C MET A 67 9.71 19.28 -15.26
N GLY A 68 10.90 19.14 -15.83
CA GLY A 68 12.11 19.69 -15.24
C GLY A 68 12.10 21.22 -15.13
N ALA A 69 11.66 21.90 -16.19
CA ALA A 69 11.57 23.37 -16.21
C ALA A 69 10.45 23.88 -15.29
N LEU A 70 9.32 23.16 -15.22
CA LEU A 70 8.18 23.52 -14.39
C LEU A 70 8.51 23.35 -12.89
N LEU A 71 8.99 22.18 -12.48
CA LEU A 71 9.36 21.92 -11.09
C LEU A 71 10.48 22.86 -10.61
N GLY A 72 11.47 23.17 -11.45
CA GLY A 72 12.56 24.09 -11.14
C GLY A 72 12.15 25.55 -10.88
N LYS A 73 10.93 25.96 -11.26
CA LYS A 73 10.39 27.27 -10.87
C LYS A 73 9.97 27.33 -9.40
N TYR A 74 9.61 26.19 -8.82
CA TYR A 74 9.04 26.12 -7.47
C TYR A 74 9.99 25.52 -6.44
N LEU A 75 10.90 24.65 -6.85
CA LEU A 75 11.74 23.83 -5.97
C LEU A 75 13.23 24.05 -6.23
N SER A 76 13.99 23.97 -5.16
CA SER A 76 15.44 24.00 -5.10
C SER A 76 15.96 23.00 -4.07
N ALA A 77 17.29 22.85 -3.95
CA ALA A 77 17.89 21.90 -3.00
C ALA A 77 17.37 22.09 -1.56
N GLY A 78 16.99 21.00 -0.92
CA GLY A 78 16.43 20.94 0.43
C GLY A 78 14.93 21.22 0.51
N ASP A 79 14.24 21.56 -0.60
CA ASP A 79 12.77 21.64 -0.66
C ASP A 79 12.14 20.25 -0.70
N VAL A 80 10.83 20.14 -0.48
CA VAL A 80 10.06 18.89 -0.49
C VAL A 80 9.07 18.88 -1.64
N LEU A 81 9.08 17.81 -2.40
CA LEU A 81 8.05 17.48 -3.40
C LEU A 81 7.16 16.36 -2.85
N ILE A 82 5.86 16.63 -2.72
CA ILE A 82 4.82 15.65 -2.38
C ILE A 82 4.03 15.37 -3.66
N ASP A 83 4.27 14.20 -4.25
CA ASP A 83 3.66 13.78 -5.50
C ASP A 83 2.47 12.87 -5.22
N LEU A 84 1.29 13.39 -5.47
CA LEU A 84 0.00 12.71 -5.30
C LEU A 84 -0.83 12.76 -6.60
N ALA A 85 -0.14 12.96 -7.71
CA ALA A 85 -0.75 12.96 -9.03
C ALA A 85 -0.71 11.56 -9.65
N TRP A 86 -1.68 11.28 -10.49
CA TRP A 86 -1.70 10.11 -11.35
C TRP A 86 -1.06 10.43 -12.70
N ASN A 87 -0.43 9.44 -13.33
CA ASN A 87 0.21 9.56 -14.66
C ASN A 87 1.39 10.56 -14.74
N ILE A 88 2.23 10.58 -13.71
CA ILE A 88 3.56 11.17 -13.77
C ILE A 88 4.58 10.06 -13.51
N ASP A 89 5.56 9.89 -14.42
CA ASP A 89 6.57 8.84 -14.26
C ASP A 89 7.43 9.07 -13.02
N ALA A 90 7.30 8.15 -12.06
CA ALA A 90 7.98 8.25 -10.77
C ALA A 90 9.51 8.17 -10.90
N LEU A 91 10.03 7.45 -11.90
CA LEU A 91 11.48 7.33 -12.09
C LEU A 91 12.08 8.62 -12.65
N GLU A 92 11.39 9.25 -13.62
CA GLU A 92 11.85 10.51 -14.21
C GLU A 92 11.82 11.64 -13.16
N ILE A 93 10.77 11.72 -12.36
CA ILE A 93 10.65 12.75 -11.31
C ILE A 93 11.67 12.52 -10.17
N LEU A 94 11.93 11.25 -9.79
CA LEU A 94 12.95 10.87 -8.82
C LEU A 94 14.36 11.23 -9.30
N ALA A 95 14.68 10.97 -10.59
CA ALA A 95 15.96 11.33 -11.18
C ALA A 95 16.18 12.84 -11.14
N TRP A 96 15.14 13.63 -11.45
CA TRP A 96 15.18 15.09 -11.34
C TRP A 96 15.37 15.54 -9.89
N CYS A 97 14.62 14.98 -8.94
CA CYS A 97 14.76 15.29 -7.52
C CYS A 97 16.17 14.97 -7.00
N HIS A 98 16.72 13.83 -7.38
CA HIS A 98 18.09 13.44 -7.04
C HIS A 98 19.12 14.47 -7.56
N GLU A 99 19.03 14.87 -8.83
CA GLU A 99 19.92 15.85 -9.44
C GLU A 99 19.82 17.22 -8.77
N LYS A 100 18.61 17.65 -8.42
CA LYS A 100 18.36 18.99 -7.85
C LYS A 100 18.43 19.07 -6.33
N GLY A 101 18.67 17.95 -5.65
CA GLY A 101 18.76 17.92 -4.18
C GLY A 101 17.40 18.10 -3.49
N VAL A 102 16.30 17.72 -4.12
CA VAL A 102 14.92 17.86 -3.62
C VAL A 102 14.48 16.58 -2.92
N LEU A 103 13.91 16.70 -1.71
CA LEU A 103 13.28 15.60 -1.00
C LEU A 103 11.97 15.21 -1.70
N TYR A 104 11.68 13.89 -1.79
CA TYR A 104 10.54 13.40 -2.57
C TYR A 104 9.73 12.35 -1.83
N VAL A 105 8.41 12.43 -1.93
CA VAL A 105 7.50 11.37 -1.48
C VAL A 105 6.36 11.18 -2.47
N ASN A 106 5.99 9.90 -2.68
CA ASN A 106 4.79 9.51 -3.40
C ASN A 106 4.08 8.34 -2.71
N THR A 107 2.91 7.97 -3.23
CA THR A 107 2.10 6.84 -2.75
C THR A 107 2.08 5.67 -3.72
N SER A 108 2.61 5.82 -4.94
CA SER A 108 2.65 4.80 -5.98
C SER A 108 3.80 5.06 -6.96
N VAL A 109 4.37 4.01 -7.54
CA VAL A 109 5.37 4.12 -8.63
C VAL A 109 4.63 4.20 -9.96
N GLU A 110 4.23 5.42 -10.34
CA GLU A 110 3.45 5.70 -11.55
C GLU A 110 4.31 5.69 -12.83
N LEU A 111 3.63 5.61 -13.97
CA LEU A 111 4.16 5.81 -15.33
C LEU A 111 3.37 6.92 -16.02
N TRP A 112 3.95 7.56 -17.07
CA TRP A 112 3.24 8.57 -17.89
C TRP A 112 1.96 8.00 -18.51
N ASP A 113 2.05 6.78 -19.06
CA ASP A 113 0.90 6.02 -19.56
C ASP A 113 1.08 4.53 -19.20
N PRO A 114 0.37 4.03 -18.19
CA PRO A 114 0.47 2.63 -17.79
C PRO A 114 -0.09 1.66 -18.83
N TYR A 115 -0.81 2.14 -19.83
CA TYR A 115 -1.46 1.33 -20.87
C TYR A 115 -0.71 1.31 -22.20
N GLU A 116 0.29 2.19 -22.39
CA GLU A 116 1.02 2.37 -23.68
C GLU A 116 1.54 1.05 -24.26
N HIS A 117 1.95 0.11 -23.41
CA HIS A 117 2.50 -1.19 -23.82
C HIS A 117 1.71 -2.39 -23.32
N SER A 118 0.47 -2.20 -22.88
CA SER A 118 -0.33 -3.29 -22.26
C SER A 118 -0.78 -4.36 -23.25
N ILE A 119 -0.97 -3.99 -24.52
CA ILE A 119 -1.35 -4.95 -25.58
C ILE A 119 -0.10 -5.74 -25.99
N ASN A 120 -0.13 -7.06 -25.79
CA ASN A 120 0.95 -8.01 -26.07
C ASN A 120 2.20 -7.90 -25.15
N ALA A 121 2.15 -7.13 -24.08
CA ALA A 121 3.24 -7.16 -23.11
C ALA A 121 3.25 -8.48 -22.32
N ALA A 122 4.45 -8.98 -22.01
CA ALA A 122 4.56 -10.11 -21.09
C ALA A 122 4.02 -9.70 -19.72
N PRO A 123 3.23 -10.56 -19.02
CA PRO A 123 2.64 -10.23 -17.72
C PRO A 123 3.61 -9.65 -16.71
N GLN A 124 4.85 -10.14 -16.70
CA GLN A 124 5.91 -9.64 -15.80
C GLN A 124 6.25 -8.16 -16.00
N LYS A 125 6.05 -7.59 -17.19
CA LYS A 125 6.31 -6.16 -17.48
C LYS A 125 5.18 -5.25 -17.01
N MET A 126 4.04 -5.82 -16.65
CA MET A 126 2.87 -5.09 -16.14
C MET A 126 2.87 -5.00 -14.61
N THR A 127 3.96 -5.41 -13.94
CA THR A 127 4.07 -5.52 -12.50
C THR A 127 4.77 -4.32 -11.86
N LEU A 128 4.47 -4.06 -10.58
CA LEU A 128 5.25 -3.13 -9.76
C LEU A 128 6.67 -3.68 -9.53
N TYR A 129 6.84 -5.00 -9.45
CA TYR A 129 8.18 -5.60 -9.41
C TYR A 129 9.06 -5.11 -10.56
N TRP A 130 8.55 -5.09 -11.78
CA TRP A 130 9.29 -4.61 -12.94
C TRP A 130 9.64 -3.12 -12.81
N ARG A 131 8.72 -2.29 -12.31
CA ARG A 131 8.96 -0.87 -12.03
C ARG A 131 10.07 -0.70 -10.97
N HIS A 132 10.03 -1.48 -9.90
CA HIS A 132 11.10 -1.51 -8.88
C HIS A 132 12.45 -1.97 -9.43
N MET A 133 12.49 -2.95 -10.34
CA MET A 133 13.75 -3.35 -10.96
C MET A 133 14.32 -2.25 -11.86
N ASN A 134 13.48 -1.50 -12.57
CA ASN A 134 13.90 -0.31 -13.32
C ASN A 134 14.47 0.75 -12.38
N LEU A 135 13.78 1.01 -11.27
CA LEU A 135 14.23 1.94 -10.23
C LEU A 135 15.61 1.51 -9.67
N ARG A 136 15.78 0.25 -9.27
CA ARG A 136 17.07 -0.26 -8.77
C ARG A 136 18.19 -0.13 -9.79
N ARG A 137 17.90 -0.37 -11.07
CA ARG A 137 18.88 -0.14 -12.17
C ARG A 137 19.23 1.34 -12.34
N MET A 138 18.28 2.25 -12.15
CA MET A 138 18.55 3.68 -12.18
C MET A 138 19.45 4.08 -11.01
N ILE A 139 19.08 3.69 -9.78
CA ILE A 139 19.83 4.01 -8.56
C ILE A 139 21.27 3.47 -8.61
N SER A 140 21.48 2.27 -9.16
CA SER A 140 22.81 1.65 -9.23
C SER A 140 23.82 2.43 -10.09
N LYS A 141 23.35 3.39 -10.89
CA LYS A 141 24.19 4.27 -11.70
C LYS A 141 24.57 5.57 -10.97
N TRP A 142 23.99 5.85 -9.82
CA TRP A 142 24.26 7.05 -9.07
C TRP A 142 25.52 6.91 -8.22
N SER A 143 26.36 7.93 -8.22
CA SER A 143 27.61 7.95 -7.45
C SER A 143 27.39 8.24 -5.97
N GLN A 144 26.26 8.85 -5.61
CA GLN A 144 25.91 9.24 -4.25
C GLN A 144 24.45 8.87 -3.96
N PRO A 145 24.07 8.57 -2.71
CA PRO A 145 22.68 8.29 -2.34
C PRO A 145 21.70 9.44 -2.67
N GLY A 146 22.18 10.69 -2.56
CA GLY A 146 21.38 11.88 -2.79
C GLY A 146 20.40 12.25 -1.68
N PRO A 147 19.43 13.15 -1.97
CA PRO A 147 18.40 13.53 -1.01
C PRO A 147 17.50 12.34 -0.67
N THR A 148 16.89 12.39 0.49
CA THR A 148 15.94 11.34 0.89
C THR A 148 14.70 11.40 0.02
N ALA A 149 14.36 10.27 -0.56
CA ALA A 149 13.11 10.06 -1.27
C ALA A 149 12.41 8.81 -0.70
N VAL A 150 11.17 8.96 -0.26
CA VAL A 150 10.36 7.85 0.23
C VAL A 150 9.31 7.54 -0.81
N ILE A 151 9.38 6.34 -1.38
CA ILE A 151 8.46 5.90 -2.42
C ILE A 151 7.41 4.94 -1.88
N GLU A 152 6.21 4.98 -2.47
CA GLU A 152 5.09 4.10 -2.09
C GLU A 152 4.74 4.18 -0.59
N HIS A 153 4.61 5.40 -0.05
CA HIS A 153 4.30 5.59 1.36
C HIS A 153 2.90 6.17 1.58
N GLY A 154 1.90 5.35 1.28
CA GLY A 154 0.49 5.57 1.59
C GLY A 154 0.02 4.65 2.72
N ALA A 155 -1.22 4.24 2.70
CA ALA A 155 -1.75 3.27 3.65
C ALA A 155 -1.25 1.86 3.29
N ASN A 156 -1.44 1.48 2.07
CA ASN A 156 -0.97 0.29 1.38
C ASN A 156 -0.71 0.64 -0.10
N PRO A 157 0.55 0.60 -0.53
CA PRO A 157 1.76 0.41 0.26
C PRO A 157 2.02 1.55 1.25
N GLY A 158 2.75 1.26 2.32
CA GLY A 158 3.14 2.23 3.35
C GLY A 158 2.93 1.73 4.77
N LEU A 159 1.81 2.08 5.42
CA LEU A 159 1.51 1.68 6.80
C LEU A 159 1.58 0.17 7.03
N ILE A 160 1.23 -0.64 6.04
CA ILE A 160 1.27 -2.10 6.12
C ILE A 160 2.66 -2.64 6.46
N SER A 161 3.73 -2.03 5.94
CA SER A 161 5.10 -2.41 6.29
C SER A 161 5.38 -2.16 7.79
N HIS A 162 4.86 -1.07 8.34
CA HIS A 162 4.99 -0.76 9.76
C HIS A 162 4.10 -1.63 10.65
N PHE A 163 2.88 -1.95 10.18
CA PHE A 163 1.99 -2.90 10.87
C PHE A 163 2.62 -4.29 10.90
N THR A 164 3.22 -4.74 9.80
CA THR A 164 3.91 -6.03 9.72
C THR A 164 5.03 -6.13 10.75
N LYS A 165 5.91 -5.12 10.85
CA LYS A 165 6.99 -5.09 11.84
C LYS A 165 6.46 -5.12 13.26
N GLN A 166 5.46 -4.29 13.58
CA GLN A 166 4.85 -4.26 14.90
C GLN A 166 4.13 -5.59 15.21
N GLY A 167 3.46 -6.19 14.22
CA GLY A 167 2.81 -7.49 14.37
C GLY A 167 3.79 -8.62 14.73
N LEU A 168 4.95 -8.64 14.09
CA LEU A 168 6.02 -9.59 14.43
C LEU A 168 6.49 -9.43 15.87
N ILE A 169 6.67 -8.20 16.34
CA ILE A 169 7.02 -7.89 17.73
C ILE A 169 5.92 -8.37 18.69
N ASP A 170 4.67 -8.07 18.38
CA ASP A 170 3.52 -8.42 19.24
C ASP A 170 3.35 -9.94 19.35
N ILE A 171 3.47 -10.67 18.22
CA ILE A 171 3.44 -12.14 18.19
C ILE A 171 4.59 -12.71 19.06
N GLY A 172 5.81 -12.20 18.89
CA GLY A 172 6.98 -12.65 19.66
C GLY A 172 6.79 -12.44 21.16
N ARG A 173 6.47 -11.23 21.58
CA ARG A 173 6.21 -10.88 23.00
C ARG A 173 5.07 -11.70 23.59
N ARG A 174 3.99 -11.89 22.85
CA ARG A 174 2.84 -12.68 23.28
C ARG A 174 3.18 -14.16 23.39
N SER A 175 3.97 -14.71 22.46
CA SER A 175 4.41 -16.11 22.51
C SER A 175 5.27 -16.42 23.74
N ILE A 176 6.14 -15.48 24.13
CA ILE A 176 6.92 -15.60 25.37
C ILE A 176 6.01 -15.50 26.60
N LYS A 177 5.12 -14.49 26.64
CA LYS A 177 4.17 -14.31 27.75
C LYS A 177 3.27 -15.53 27.97
N ASP A 178 2.77 -16.12 26.90
CA ASP A 178 1.90 -17.30 26.95
C ASP A 178 2.67 -18.61 27.07
N LYS A 179 4.01 -18.55 27.27
CA LYS A 179 4.91 -19.70 27.40
C LYS A 179 4.89 -20.67 26.21
N LYS A 180 4.50 -20.19 25.03
CA LYS A 180 4.61 -20.94 23.77
C LYS A 180 6.06 -21.02 23.27
N ILE A 181 6.89 -20.03 23.64
CA ILE A 181 8.32 -19.97 23.39
C ILE A 181 8.97 -19.72 24.76
N THR A 182 9.94 -20.57 25.15
CA THR A 182 10.60 -20.53 26.48
C THR A 182 12.09 -20.76 26.35
N GLY A 183 12.86 -20.55 27.46
CA GLY A 183 14.30 -20.78 27.52
C GLY A 183 15.07 -19.96 26.48
N GLN A 184 16.14 -20.56 25.94
CA GLN A 184 17.02 -19.90 24.97
C GLN A 184 16.29 -19.33 23.76
N ALA A 185 15.26 -20.01 23.24
CA ALA A 185 14.46 -19.50 22.12
C ALA A 185 13.72 -18.20 22.47
N ALA A 186 13.29 -18.02 23.73
CA ALA A 186 12.67 -16.77 24.17
C ALA A 186 13.70 -15.63 24.24
N GLU A 187 14.91 -15.90 24.69
CA GLU A 187 15.99 -14.92 24.70
C GLU A 187 16.40 -14.50 23.30
N GLU A 188 16.51 -15.47 22.37
CA GLU A 188 16.78 -15.18 20.95
C GLU A 188 15.69 -14.30 20.32
N ILE A 189 14.40 -14.57 20.56
CA ILE A 189 13.29 -13.73 20.08
C ILE A 189 13.40 -12.32 20.66
N GLN A 190 13.70 -12.17 21.95
CA GLN A 190 13.86 -10.84 22.57
C GLN A 190 15.02 -10.07 21.93
N GLN A 191 16.14 -10.74 21.67
CA GLN A 191 17.29 -10.13 21.01
C GLN A 191 16.98 -9.71 19.57
N LEU A 192 16.27 -10.55 18.79
CA LEU A 192 15.86 -10.24 17.43
C LEU A 192 14.90 -9.02 17.38
N ILE A 193 14.03 -8.89 18.37
CA ILE A 193 13.17 -7.72 18.54
C ILE A 193 14.01 -6.47 18.83
N ALA A 194 14.95 -6.56 19.76
CA ALA A 194 15.82 -5.43 20.13
C ALA A 194 16.70 -4.99 18.96
N ASP A 195 17.24 -5.94 18.20
CA ASP A 195 18.07 -5.69 17.02
C ASP A 195 17.27 -5.33 15.76
N GLN A 196 15.93 -5.35 15.82
CA GLN A 196 15.03 -5.14 14.69
C GLN A 196 15.32 -6.06 13.48
N LYS A 197 15.75 -7.30 13.73
CA LYS A 197 16.01 -8.30 12.69
C LYS A 197 14.73 -9.02 12.27
N PHE A 198 13.82 -8.27 11.65
CA PHE A 198 12.46 -8.71 11.34
C PHE A 198 12.38 -9.93 10.42
N ASN A 199 13.33 -10.13 9.51
CA ASN A 199 13.39 -11.30 8.63
C ASN A 199 13.65 -12.59 9.42
N VAL A 200 14.66 -12.59 10.31
CA VAL A 200 14.96 -13.74 11.16
C VAL A 200 13.86 -13.93 12.20
N LEU A 201 13.31 -12.85 12.75
CA LEU A 201 12.17 -12.89 13.67
C LEU A 201 10.96 -13.57 13.03
N ALA A 202 10.58 -13.17 11.81
CA ALA A 202 9.48 -13.78 11.08
C ALA A 202 9.71 -15.28 10.82
N GLN A 203 10.94 -15.65 10.45
CA GLN A 203 11.35 -17.05 10.27
C GLN A 203 11.20 -17.85 11.56
N GLN A 204 11.74 -17.37 12.68
CA GLN A 204 11.69 -18.09 13.97
C GLN A 204 10.28 -18.19 14.53
N LEU A 205 9.44 -17.17 14.31
CA LEU A 205 8.03 -17.22 14.67
C LEU A 205 7.22 -18.18 13.78
N GLY A 206 7.73 -18.58 12.63
CA GLY A 206 7.07 -19.48 11.70
C GLY A 206 5.99 -18.79 10.83
N VAL A 207 6.11 -17.47 10.61
CA VAL A 207 5.20 -16.75 9.72
C VAL A 207 5.38 -17.26 8.30
N LYS A 208 4.31 -17.71 7.66
CA LYS A 208 4.31 -18.24 6.27
C LYS A 208 3.67 -17.29 5.27
N VAL A 209 2.56 -16.66 5.66
CA VAL A 209 1.77 -15.80 4.77
C VAL A 209 1.46 -14.48 5.45
N ILE A 210 1.53 -13.40 4.71
CA ILE A 210 1.13 -12.05 5.13
C ILE A 210 0.19 -11.48 4.09
N HIS A 211 -1.03 -11.15 4.51
CA HIS A 211 -1.93 -10.35 3.69
C HIS A 211 -1.91 -8.89 4.15
N CYS A 212 -1.84 -7.96 3.21
CA CYS A 212 -2.49 -6.71 3.41
C CYS A 212 -3.99 -7.00 3.35
N SER A 213 -4.65 -7.07 4.49
CA SER A 213 -6.07 -7.46 4.59
C SER A 213 -6.91 -6.24 4.87
N GLU A 214 -7.81 -5.92 3.93
CA GLU A 214 -8.61 -4.72 3.99
C GLU A 214 -10.07 -4.96 3.65
N ARG A 215 -10.95 -4.34 4.44
CA ARG A 215 -12.38 -4.24 4.18
C ARG A 215 -12.83 -2.80 4.38
N ASP A 216 -13.22 -2.16 3.29
CA ASP A 216 -13.90 -0.88 3.31
C ASP A 216 -15.42 -1.11 3.45
N THR A 217 -16.00 -0.66 4.58
CA THR A 217 -17.43 -0.78 4.87
C THR A 217 -18.16 0.56 4.75
N GLN A 218 -17.52 1.59 4.19
CA GLN A 218 -18.13 2.91 4.05
C GLN A 218 -19.36 2.88 3.14
N ILE A 219 -20.47 3.44 3.62
CA ILE A 219 -21.77 3.43 2.96
C ILE A 219 -22.14 4.84 2.56
N THR A 220 -22.55 5.02 1.31
CA THR A 220 -23.07 6.29 0.78
C THR A 220 -24.59 6.30 0.74
N ASN A 221 -25.21 7.46 0.98
CA ASN A 221 -26.62 7.69 0.77
C ASN A 221 -26.96 8.10 -0.67
N VAL A 222 -25.95 8.26 -1.53
CA VAL A 222 -26.12 8.56 -2.95
C VAL A 222 -25.87 7.28 -3.75
N PRO A 223 -26.91 6.64 -4.31
CA PRO A 223 -26.76 5.41 -5.08
C PRO A 223 -25.82 5.61 -6.29
N LYS A 224 -25.05 4.56 -6.61
CA LYS A 224 -24.32 4.49 -7.85
C LYS A 224 -25.28 4.54 -9.05
N GLN A 225 -24.98 5.35 -10.03
CA GLN A 225 -25.74 5.43 -11.28
C GLN A 225 -25.13 4.49 -12.34
N VAL A 226 -25.93 4.20 -13.38
CA VAL A 226 -25.41 3.56 -14.60
C VAL A 226 -24.36 4.48 -15.23
N ASP A 227 -23.34 3.89 -15.86
CA ASP A 227 -22.21 4.61 -16.46
C ASP A 227 -21.37 5.44 -15.46
N GLU A 228 -21.41 5.08 -14.17
CA GLU A 228 -20.66 5.73 -13.11
C GLU A 228 -19.73 4.73 -12.40
N PHE A 229 -18.46 5.06 -12.25
CA PHE A 229 -17.56 4.35 -11.35
C PHE A 229 -17.46 5.11 -10.02
N VAL A 230 -17.82 4.45 -8.91
CA VAL A 230 -17.79 5.03 -7.57
C VAL A 230 -16.76 4.30 -6.71
N ASN A 231 -15.91 5.05 -6.03
CA ASN A 231 -14.88 4.49 -5.13
C ASN A 231 -14.59 5.46 -3.96
N THR A 232 -13.87 5.02 -2.95
CA THR A 232 -13.43 5.83 -1.80
C THR A 232 -12.08 6.53 -2.02
N TRP A 233 -11.38 6.18 -3.09
CA TRP A 233 -10.12 6.78 -3.52
C TRP A 233 -10.05 6.86 -5.06
N SER A 234 -8.89 7.10 -5.67
CA SER A 234 -8.74 7.31 -7.12
C SER A 234 -9.42 6.21 -7.95
N VAL A 235 -10.32 6.61 -8.83
CA VAL A 235 -11.03 5.69 -9.74
C VAL A 235 -10.07 5.18 -10.82
N GLU A 236 -9.27 6.07 -11.39
CA GLU A 236 -8.27 5.73 -12.42
C GLU A 236 -7.19 4.80 -11.85
N GLY A 237 -6.68 5.12 -10.66
CA GLY A 237 -5.72 4.27 -9.95
C GLY A 237 -6.28 2.88 -9.68
N PHE A 238 -7.52 2.80 -9.20
CA PHE A 238 -8.15 1.50 -8.93
C PHE A 238 -8.41 0.69 -10.20
N ARG A 239 -8.81 1.33 -11.29
CA ARG A 239 -8.92 0.65 -12.58
C ARG A 239 -7.55 0.09 -13.02
N GLU A 240 -6.49 0.89 -12.96
CA GLU A 240 -5.15 0.46 -13.32
C GLU A 240 -4.70 -0.74 -12.48
N GLU A 241 -4.78 -0.65 -11.16
CA GLU A 241 -4.40 -1.75 -10.27
C GLU A 241 -5.25 -3.01 -10.48
N GLY A 242 -6.54 -2.84 -10.66
CA GLY A 242 -7.51 -3.93 -10.82
C GLY A 242 -7.40 -4.66 -12.15
N THR A 243 -7.08 -3.95 -13.23
CA THR A 243 -7.05 -4.54 -14.59
C THR A 243 -5.67 -5.03 -15.03
N THR A 244 -4.64 -4.85 -14.19
CA THR A 244 -3.32 -5.44 -14.41
C THR A 244 -3.18 -6.78 -13.72
N THR A 245 -2.00 -7.39 -13.82
CA THR A 245 -1.69 -8.71 -13.25
C THR A 245 -1.83 -8.72 -11.73
N ALA A 246 -2.39 -9.79 -11.17
CA ALA A 246 -2.24 -10.07 -9.75
C ALA A 246 -0.77 -10.32 -9.42
N GLU A 247 -0.26 -9.69 -8.35
CA GLU A 247 1.14 -9.81 -7.91
C GLU A 247 1.22 -10.39 -6.51
N LEU A 248 2.20 -11.28 -6.29
CA LEU A 248 2.42 -11.94 -5.01
C LEU A 248 3.92 -12.06 -4.74
N GLY A 249 4.37 -11.63 -3.56
CA GLY A 249 5.60 -12.15 -2.97
C GLY A 249 5.44 -13.65 -2.79
N TRP A 250 6.38 -14.45 -3.32
CA TRP A 250 6.23 -15.91 -3.35
C TRP A 250 7.07 -16.58 -2.27
N GLY A 251 6.39 -17.22 -1.33
CA GLY A 251 6.97 -17.82 -0.14
C GLY A 251 7.78 -19.09 -0.42
N THR A 252 8.84 -19.31 0.36
CA THR A 252 9.68 -20.55 0.26
C THR A 252 8.97 -21.79 0.74
N HIS A 253 7.84 -21.67 1.42
CA HIS A 253 7.00 -22.79 1.88
C HIS A 253 6.00 -23.27 0.82
N GLU A 254 5.81 -22.51 -0.25
CA GLU A 254 4.88 -22.87 -1.33
C GLU A 254 5.40 -24.07 -2.11
N LYS A 255 4.53 -25.05 -2.34
CA LYS A 255 4.91 -26.34 -2.95
C LYS A 255 4.72 -26.35 -4.47
N THR A 256 3.76 -25.57 -4.97
CA THR A 256 3.39 -25.58 -6.39
C THR A 256 2.97 -24.20 -6.85
N LEU A 257 3.47 -23.79 -8.01
CA LEU A 257 3.03 -22.55 -8.66
C LEU A 257 1.58 -22.70 -9.20
N PRO A 258 0.77 -21.64 -9.17
CA PRO A 258 -0.48 -21.59 -9.91
C PRO A 258 -0.27 -21.82 -11.41
N PRO A 259 -1.23 -22.42 -12.13
CA PRO A 259 -1.07 -22.75 -13.56
C PRO A 259 -0.76 -21.53 -14.45
N ASN A 260 -1.26 -20.35 -14.10
CA ASN A 260 -1.08 -19.08 -14.81
C ASN A 260 0.01 -18.19 -14.20
N ALA A 261 0.87 -18.74 -13.33
CA ALA A 261 1.97 -18.00 -12.71
C ALA A 261 3.08 -17.69 -13.71
N CYS A 262 3.61 -16.48 -13.62
CA CYS A 262 4.75 -16.01 -14.37
C CYS A 262 5.83 -15.58 -13.37
N GLU A 263 7.02 -16.19 -13.47
CA GLU A 263 8.16 -15.89 -12.59
C GLU A 263 9.01 -14.78 -13.19
N HIS A 264 9.62 -13.97 -12.33
CA HIS A 264 10.61 -12.96 -12.71
C HIS A 264 12.01 -13.58 -12.84
N LYS A 265 12.77 -13.12 -13.85
CA LYS A 265 14.13 -13.60 -14.11
C LYS A 265 15.22 -12.70 -13.52
N GLU A 266 14.89 -11.46 -13.19
CA GLU A 266 15.81 -10.43 -12.69
C GLU A 266 15.59 -10.16 -11.20
N GLY A 267 16.56 -9.53 -10.55
CA GLY A 267 16.51 -9.10 -9.17
C GLY A 267 16.44 -10.27 -8.16
N PRO A 268 15.83 -10.06 -6.99
CA PRO A 268 15.76 -11.07 -5.94
C PRO A 268 14.81 -12.24 -6.26
N ARG A 269 14.03 -12.14 -7.32
CA ARG A 269 13.05 -13.15 -7.77
C ARG A 269 12.14 -13.66 -6.63
N ASN A 270 11.73 -12.72 -5.78
CA ASN A 270 10.90 -12.97 -4.60
C ASN A 270 9.41 -12.82 -4.89
N GLN A 271 9.03 -12.58 -6.13
CA GLN A 271 7.65 -12.33 -6.53
C GLN A 271 7.31 -13.12 -7.79
N ILE A 272 6.05 -13.49 -7.90
CA ILE A 272 5.41 -13.97 -9.12
C ILE A 272 4.27 -13.02 -9.49
N CYS A 273 3.83 -13.06 -10.74
CA CYS A 273 2.54 -12.52 -11.12
C CYS A 273 1.68 -13.61 -11.75
N LEU A 274 0.36 -13.41 -11.74
CA LEU A 274 -0.56 -14.28 -12.46
C LEU A 274 -0.94 -13.62 -13.79
N ALA A 275 -0.97 -14.38 -14.87
CA ALA A 275 -1.51 -13.93 -16.16
C ALA A 275 -3.05 -13.79 -16.06
N GLN A 276 -3.49 -12.97 -15.09
CA GLN A 276 -4.89 -12.75 -14.74
C GLN A 276 -5.00 -11.40 -14.03
N MET A 277 -6.05 -10.66 -14.30
CA MET A 277 -6.33 -9.37 -13.65
C MET A 277 -6.49 -9.53 -12.14
N GLY A 278 -5.95 -8.59 -11.37
CA GLY A 278 -6.08 -8.57 -9.92
C GLY A 278 -7.54 -8.56 -9.46
N MET A 279 -8.40 -7.77 -10.10
CA MET A 279 -9.84 -7.73 -9.80
C MET A 279 -10.60 -9.03 -10.08
N ASN A 280 -10.00 -9.96 -10.80
CA ASN A 280 -10.55 -11.28 -11.09
C ASN A 280 -9.88 -12.40 -10.27
N THR A 281 -8.91 -12.06 -9.43
CA THR A 281 -8.19 -12.99 -8.55
C THR A 281 -8.66 -12.78 -7.13
N TRP A 282 -9.51 -13.67 -6.63
CA TRP A 282 -10.12 -13.55 -5.31
C TRP A 282 -9.54 -14.58 -4.34
N VAL A 283 -9.28 -14.12 -3.12
CA VAL A 283 -8.77 -14.95 -2.02
C VAL A 283 -9.60 -14.77 -0.77
N LYS A 284 -9.66 -15.81 0.05
CA LYS A 284 -10.19 -15.72 1.40
C LYS A 284 -9.18 -14.98 2.28
N THR A 285 -9.68 -14.07 3.10
CA THR A 285 -8.89 -13.38 4.13
C THR A 285 -9.75 -13.09 5.35
N TRP A 286 -9.16 -12.46 6.36
CA TRP A 286 -9.84 -12.13 7.60
C TRP A 286 -9.44 -10.72 8.06
N VAL A 287 -10.42 -9.96 8.48
CA VAL A 287 -10.26 -8.75 9.28
C VAL A 287 -10.95 -8.97 10.62
N PRO A 288 -10.69 -8.17 11.66
CA PRO A 288 -11.37 -8.35 12.93
C PRO A 288 -12.87 -8.52 12.78
N ASP A 289 -13.36 -9.70 13.27
CA ASP A 289 -14.76 -10.12 13.32
C ASP A 289 -15.39 -10.51 11.96
N TYR A 290 -14.66 -10.44 10.84
CA TYR A 290 -15.18 -10.79 9.51
C TYR A 290 -14.26 -11.75 8.74
N CYS A 291 -14.85 -12.81 8.17
CA CYS A 291 -14.25 -13.55 7.07
C CYS A 291 -14.67 -12.86 5.76
N ILE A 292 -13.74 -12.45 4.96
CA ILE A 292 -14.01 -11.72 3.72
C ILE A 292 -13.30 -12.36 2.53
N ASN A 293 -13.79 -12.04 1.35
CA ASN A 293 -13.11 -12.31 0.10
C ASN A 293 -12.46 -11.02 -0.37
N GLY A 294 -11.16 -11.08 -0.67
CA GLY A 294 -10.40 -9.94 -1.15
C GLY A 294 -9.81 -10.19 -2.53
N MET A 295 -9.69 -9.15 -3.32
CA MET A 295 -9.00 -9.18 -4.61
C MET A 295 -7.49 -9.10 -4.40
N VAL A 296 -6.74 -9.86 -5.19
CA VAL A 296 -5.27 -9.77 -5.25
C VAL A 296 -4.89 -8.73 -6.29
N VAL A 297 -5.18 -7.47 -6.02
CA VAL A 297 -4.73 -6.38 -6.89
C VAL A 297 -3.23 -6.14 -6.67
N ARG A 298 -2.55 -5.58 -7.66
CA ARG A 298 -1.11 -5.33 -7.55
C ARG A 298 -0.82 -4.22 -6.55
N HIS A 299 0.15 -4.46 -5.68
CA HIS A 299 0.61 -3.48 -4.69
C HIS A 299 2.10 -3.67 -4.38
N GLY A 300 2.81 -2.57 -4.10
CA GLY A 300 4.26 -2.56 -3.87
C GLY A 300 4.69 -3.38 -2.66
N GLU A 301 3.88 -3.45 -1.61
CA GLU A 301 4.19 -4.23 -0.41
C GLU A 301 4.31 -5.74 -0.66
N ALA A 302 3.67 -6.28 -1.69
CA ALA A 302 3.85 -7.67 -2.08
C ALA A 302 5.33 -7.97 -2.43
N PHE A 303 5.99 -6.99 -3.04
CA PHE A 303 7.42 -7.05 -3.32
C PHE A 303 8.28 -6.65 -2.11
N THR A 304 8.03 -5.46 -1.54
CA THR A 304 8.95 -4.86 -0.58
C THR A 304 8.99 -5.61 0.75
N ILE A 305 7.84 -6.01 1.32
CA ILE A 305 7.77 -6.84 2.53
C ILE A 305 8.40 -8.21 2.29
N SER A 306 8.07 -8.85 1.16
CA SER A 306 8.65 -10.16 0.81
C SER A 306 10.17 -10.09 0.67
N ASP A 307 10.71 -9.05 0.03
CA ASP A 307 12.15 -8.84 -0.14
C ASP A 307 12.84 -8.61 1.21
N LYS A 308 12.32 -7.69 2.03
CA LYS A 308 12.88 -7.34 3.33
C LYS A 308 12.80 -8.46 4.37
N LEU A 309 11.79 -9.33 4.28
CA LEU A 309 11.66 -10.48 5.17
C LEU A 309 12.38 -11.74 4.65
N THR A 310 13.04 -11.69 3.49
CA THR A 310 13.81 -12.83 3.00
C THR A 310 15.07 -13.03 3.85
N VAL A 311 15.28 -14.27 4.30
CA VAL A 311 16.53 -14.71 4.93
C VAL A 311 17.37 -15.44 3.89
N TRP A 312 18.56 -14.92 3.63
CA TRP A 312 19.49 -15.46 2.66
C TRP A 312 20.59 -16.29 3.37
N LYS A 313 20.92 -17.45 2.82
CA LYS A 313 22.08 -18.27 3.24
C LYS A 313 22.78 -18.78 1.98
N ASN A 314 24.05 -18.45 1.85
CA ASN A 314 24.88 -18.85 0.69
C ASN A 314 24.21 -18.52 -0.66
N GLY A 315 23.66 -17.32 -0.79
CA GLY A 315 22.99 -16.83 -2.02
C GLY A 315 21.62 -17.47 -2.32
N LYS A 316 21.10 -18.33 -1.43
CA LYS A 316 19.78 -18.94 -1.54
C LYS A 316 18.82 -18.36 -0.50
N ALA A 317 17.59 -18.06 -0.89
CA ALA A 317 16.54 -17.72 0.05
C ALA A 317 16.15 -18.98 0.84
N VAL A 318 16.45 -19.01 2.14
CA VAL A 318 16.10 -20.13 3.03
C VAL A 318 14.76 -19.91 3.73
N TYR A 319 14.30 -18.67 3.77
CA TYR A 319 12.99 -18.28 4.27
C TYR A 319 12.49 -17.04 3.54
N ARG A 320 11.20 -17.04 3.26
CA ARG A 320 10.45 -15.93 2.72
C ARG A 320 8.96 -16.21 2.90
N PRO A 321 8.15 -15.27 3.41
CA PRO A 321 6.69 -15.43 3.44
C PRO A 321 6.07 -15.19 2.06
N THR A 322 4.90 -15.78 1.80
CA THR A 322 4.00 -15.30 0.73
C THR A 322 3.37 -14.00 1.19
N VAL A 323 3.39 -12.97 0.33
CA VAL A 323 2.85 -11.64 0.66
C VAL A 323 1.97 -11.16 -0.48
N HIS A 324 0.74 -10.74 -0.20
CA HIS A 324 -0.10 -10.10 -1.19
C HIS A 324 -1.23 -9.26 -0.56
N TYR A 325 -1.82 -8.42 -1.38
CA TYR A 325 -3.03 -7.71 -1.03
C TYR A 325 -4.24 -8.64 -1.08
N ALA A 326 -5.18 -8.43 -0.20
CA ALA A 326 -6.49 -9.07 -0.18
C ALA A 326 -7.54 -7.98 0.12
N TYR A 327 -7.95 -7.29 -0.93
CA TYR A 327 -8.76 -6.07 -0.88
C TYR A 327 -10.23 -6.34 -1.12
N CYS A 328 -11.06 -5.98 -0.15
CA CYS A 328 -12.51 -5.95 -0.29
C CYS A 328 -12.98 -4.49 -0.20
N PRO A 329 -13.14 -3.79 -1.34
CA PRO A 329 -13.54 -2.39 -1.36
C PRO A 329 -14.98 -2.18 -0.91
N ALA A 330 -15.41 -0.93 -0.81
CA ALA A 330 -16.79 -0.57 -0.51
C ALA A 330 -17.77 -1.21 -1.52
N ASP A 331 -18.96 -1.57 -1.08
CA ASP A 331 -19.94 -2.32 -1.88
C ASP A 331 -20.30 -1.61 -3.20
N VAL A 332 -20.33 -0.27 -3.19
CA VAL A 332 -20.56 0.52 -4.42
C VAL A 332 -19.41 0.43 -5.41
N ALA A 333 -18.18 0.24 -4.91
CA ALA A 333 -17.01 0.02 -5.77
C ALA A 333 -17.04 -1.40 -6.36
N ILE A 334 -17.49 -2.41 -5.62
CA ILE A 334 -17.73 -3.77 -6.15
C ILE A 334 -18.77 -3.74 -7.26
N ALA A 335 -19.86 -2.99 -7.06
CA ALA A 335 -20.87 -2.79 -8.11
C ALA A 335 -20.29 -2.09 -9.35
N SER A 336 -19.41 -1.11 -9.16
CA SER A 336 -18.72 -0.40 -10.24
C SER A 336 -17.77 -1.31 -11.03
N LEU A 337 -17.03 -2.19 -10.34
CA LEU A 337 -16.19 -3.21 -10.97
C LEU A 337 -16.99 -4.24 -11.76
N ASN A 338 -18.18 -4.61 -11.30
CA ASN A 338 -19.06 -5.52 -12.05
C ASN A 338 -19.54 -4.90 -13.35
N GLU A 339 -19.91 -3.60 -13.34
CA GLU A 339 -20.24 -2.85 -14.55
C GLU A 339 -19.03 -2.69 -15.49
N LEU A 340 -17.84 -2.41 -14.94
CA LEU A 340 -16.58 -2.34 -15.69
C LEU A 340 -16.30 -3.66 -16.46
N ARG A 341 -16.55 -4.82 -15.82
CA ARG A 341 -16.48 -6.12 -16.54
C ARG A 341 -17.48 -6.19 -17.70
N GLY A 342 -18.71 -5.72 -17.48
CA GLY A 342 -19.74 -5.67 -18.52
C GLY A 342 -19.34 -4.79 -19.72
N TYR A 343 -18.52 -3.78 -19.49
CA TYR A 343 -17.95 -2.91 -20.52
C TYR A 343 -16.59 -3.35 -21.06
N ASN A 344 -16.26 -4.63 -20.94
CA ASN A 344 -14.94 -5.15 -21.35
C ASN A 344 -13.76 -4.32 -20.81
N TYR A 345 -13.87 -3.92 -19.55
CA TYR A 345 -12.86 -3.15 -18.81
C TYR A 345 -12.61 -1.73 -19.34
N GLN A 346 -13.52 -1.19 -20.14
CA GLN A 346 -13.54 0.24 -20.46
C GLN A 346 -14.14 1.01 -19.26
N LEU A 347 -13.41 2.03 -18.80
CA LEU A 347 -13.86 2.84 -17.67
C LEU A 347 -15.17 3.55 -18.01
N GLN A 348 -16.08 3.57 -17.04
CA GLN A 348 -17.32 4.33 -17.11
C GLN A 348 -17.03 5.83 -17.34
N PRO A 349 -17.85 6.53 -18.12
CA PRO A 349 -17.60 7.93 -18.45
C PRO A 349 -17.71 8.89 -17.25
N LYS A 350 -18.36 8.48 -16.17
CA LYS A 350 -18.47 9.24 -14.93
C LYS A 350 -17.67 8.57 -13.82
N ALA A 351 -16.87 9.36 -13.10
CA ALA A 351 -16.10 8.93 -11.93
C ALA A 351 -16.52 9.75 -10.69
N ARG A 352 -16.72 9.08 -9.56
CA ARG A 352 -17.04 9.74 -8.30
C ARG A 352 -16.25 9.13 -7.16
N ILE A 353 -15.51 10.00 -6.45
CA ILE A 353 -14.81 9.64 -5.21
C ILE A 353 -15.70 10.04 -4.04
N LEU A 354 -16.02 9.08 -3.19
CA LEU A 354 -16.90 9.27 -2.02
C LEU A 354 -16.25 10.19 -0.97
N ASN A 355 -16.98 11.20 -0.55
CA ASN A 355 -16.59 12.13 0.51
C ASN A 355 -17.78 12.39 1.45
N ASP A 356 -18.41 13.57 1.38
CA ASP A 356 -19.46 14.01 2.31
C ASP A 356 -20.74 13.15 2.27
N GLU A 357 -20.99 12.45 1.17
CA GLU A 357 -22.12 11.53 1.02
C GLU A 357 -21.96 10.19 1.76
N VAL A 358 -20.79 9.90 2.31
CA VAL A 358 -20.61 8.72 3.18
C VAL A 358 -21.33 8.97 4.49
N THR A 359 -22.25 8.07 4.86
CA THR A 359 -23.11 8.24 6.04
C THR A 359 -22.68 7.40 7.23
N SER A 360 -21.97 6.29 6.99
CA SER A 360 -21.54 5.36 8.03
C SER A 360 -20.43 4.43 7.50
N GLY A 361 -19.91 3.60 8.40
CA GLY A 361 -18.91 2.61 8.07
C GLY A 361 -17.50 3.05 8.42
N SER A 362 -16.56 2.16 8.17
CA SER A 362 -15.14 2.34 8.45
C SER A 362 -14.29 1.69 7.38
N ASP A 363 -13.04 2.09 7.34
CA ASP A 363 -12.01 1.37 6.59
C ASP A 363 -11.14 0.56 7.57
N ILE A 364 -11.22 -0.77 7.44
CA ILE A 364 -10.54 -1.75 8.30
C ILE A 364 -9.33 -2.26 7.52
N LEU A 365 -8.18 -1.65 7.78
CA LEU A 365 -6.93 -1.92 7.07
C LEU A 365 -5.87 -2.46 8.03
N GLY A 366 -5.28 -3.61 7.70
CA GLY A 366 -4.21 -4.18 8.53
C GLY A 366 -3.39 -5.26 7.85
N ALA A 367 -2.33 -5.66 8.55
CA ALA A 367 -1.52 -6.82 8.20
C ALA A 367 -2.06 -8.06 8.93
N LEU A 368 -2.39 -9.10 8.16
CA LEU A 368 -2.75 -10.42 8.67
C LEU A 368 -1.56 -11.36 8.50
N LEU A 369 -0.85 -11.64 9.60
CA LEU A 369 0.29 -12.55 9.64
C LEU A 369 -0.20 -13.95 9.99
N MET A 370 0.22 -14.98 9.24
CA MET A 370 -0.32 -16.34 9.34
C MET A 370 0.77 -17.41 9.33
N GLY A 371 0.48 -18.58 9.92
CA GLY A 371 1.36 -19.76 9.95
C GLY A 371 2.12 -19.98 11.25
N HIS A 372 2.10 -19.01 12.14
CA HIS A 372 2.75 -19.06 13.46
C HIS A 372 1.88 -19.75 14.53
N GLY A 373 2.37 -19.82 15.77
CA GLY A 373 1.76 -20.55 16.88
C GLY A 373 0.35 -20.12 17.34
N TYR A 374 -0.21 -19.04 16.75
CA TYR A 374 -1.59 -18.59 16.98
C TYR A 374 -2.47 -18.77 15.73
N ASN A 375 -2.01 -19.50 14.72
CA ASN A 375 -2.58 -19.56 13.37
C ASN A 375 -2.49 -18.21 12.64
N SER A 376 -3.24 -17.22 13.07
CA SER A 376 -3.31 -15.89 12.48
C SER A 376 -3.16 -14.80 13.53
N TRP A 377 -2.64 -13.65 13.12
CA TRP A 377 -2.57 -12.43 13.90
C TRP A 377 -2.86 -11.25 13.02
N TRP A 378 -3.87 -10.46 13.36
CA TRP A 378 -4.18 -9.24 12.64
C TRP A 378 -3.78 -8.01 13.43
N ILE A 379 -3.15 -7.03 12.75
CA ILE A 379 -2.75 -5.76 13.32
C ILE A 379 -3.04 -4.64 12.34
N GLY A 380 -3.68 -3.59 12.83
CA GLY A 380 -4.02 -2.46 11.96
C GLY A 380 -5.01 -1.47 12.58
N SER A 381 -5.71 -0.79 11.70
CA SER A 381 -6.60 0.34 11.90
C SER A 381 -8.04 -0.07 11.57
N ASP A 382 -8.97 0.33 12.43
CA ASP A 382 -10.40 0.36 12.15
C ASP A 382 -10.83 1.82 12.32
N LEU A 383 -10.86 2.56 11.22
CA LEU A 383 -11.10 4.00 11.20
C LEU A 383 -12.49 4.29 10.66
N SER A 384 -13.39 4.79 11.54
CA SER A 384 -14.74 5.16 11.14
C SER A 384 -14.80 6.51 10.40
N ILE A 385 -15.87 6.68 9.61
CA ILE A 385 -16.14 7.94 8.92
C ILE A 385 -16.32 9.11 9.89
N GLU A 386 -16.96 8.86 11.03
CA GLU A 386 -17.20 9.88 12.05
C GLU A 386 -15.88 10.38 12.63
N GLU A 387 -14.96 9.45 12.93
CA GLU A 387 -13.64 9.82 13.45
C GLU A 387 -12.79 10.52 12.39
N SER A 388 -12.82 10.07 11.16
CA SER A 388 -12.13 10.73 10.05
C SER A 388 -12.56 12.19 9.92
N ARG A 389 -13.87 12.46 9.93
CA ARG A 389 -14.43 13.82 9.83
C ARG A 389 -14.16 14.68 11.05
N ARG A 390 -14.11 14.08 12.24
CA ARG A 390 -13.72 14.78 13.47
C ARG A 390 -12.27 15.27 13.39
N LEU A 391 -11.38 14.48 12.77
CA LEU A 391 -9.95 14.79 12.62
C LEU A 391 -9.71 15.79 11.49
N VAL A 392 -10.32 15.54 10.33
CA VAL A 392 -10.28 16.42 9.15
C VAL A 392 -11.67 16.43 8.49
N PRO A 393 -12.39 17.56 8.57
CA PRO A 393 -13.71 17.70 7.94
C PRO A 393 -13.69 17.34 6.44
N HIS A 394 -14.77 16.80 5.94
CA HIS A 394 -14.98 16.45 4.53
C HIS A 394 -14.08 15.31 4.00
N GLN A 395 -13.45 14.53 4.89
CA GLN A 395 -12.60 13.41 4.47
C GLN A 395 -13.24 12.07 4.80
N ASN A 396 -12.93 11.06 3.99
CA ASN A 396 -13.30 9.68 4.25
C ASN A 396 -12.16 8.93 4.99
N ALA A 397 -12.44 7.71 5.45
CA ALA A 397 -11.49 6.93 6.26
C ALA A 397 -10.26 6.51 5.44
N THR A 398 -10.46 6.06 4.21
CA THR A 398 -9.38 5.60 3.32
C THR A 398 -8.38 6.71 3.03
N THR A 399 -8.87 7.91 2.64
CA THR A 399 -7.97 9.05 2.37
C THR A 399 -7.22 9.52 3.61
N MET A 400 -7.81 9.39 4.80
CA MET A 400 -7.17 9.74 6.08
C MET A 400 -5.97 8.84 6.38
N GLN A 401 -6.12 7.52 6.21
CA GLN A 401 -5.04 6.56 6.44
C GLN A 401 -3.87 6.81 5.49
N VAL A 402 -4.13 7.09 4.21
CA VAL A 402 -3.09 7.46 3.24
C VAL A 402 -2.41 8.76 3.63
N ALA A 403 -3.17 9.80 3.94
CA ALA A 403 -2.66 11.14 4.22
C ALA A 403 -1.73 11.19 5.43
N ILE A 404 -2.09 10.50 6.53
CA ILE A 404 -1.23 10.48 7.72
C ILE A 404 0.08 9.73 7.48
N SER A 405 0.06 8.72 6.64
CA SER A 405 1.26 8.00 6.23
C SER A 405 2.21 8.90 5.45
N VAL A 406 1.69 9.64 4.46
CA VAL A 406 2.45 10.64 3.71
C VAL A 406 3.07 11.68 4.65
N VAL A 407 2.30 12.22 5.61
CA VAL A 407 2.82 13.18 6.60
C VAL A 407 3.94 12.57 7.45
N GLY A 408 3.78 11.32 7.88
CA GLY A 408 4.82 10.60 8.62
C GLY A 408 6.12 10.46 7.83
N ALA A 409 6.03 10.13 6.54
CA ALA A 409 7.19 10.06 5.64
C ALA A 409 7.84 11.43 5.45
N VAL A 410 7.05 12.48 5.20
CA VAL A 410 7.57 13.87 5.05
C VAL A 410 8.32 14.31 6.29
N MET A 411 7.77 14.06 7.48
CA MET A 411 8.45 14.40 8.74
C MET A 411 9.78 13.67 8.88
N TRP A 412 9.79 12.36 8.60
CA TRP A 412 11.01 11.56 8.67
C TRP A 412 12.07 12.01 7.65
N MET A 413 11.66 12.34 6.42
CA MET A 413 12.58 12.85 5.38
C MET A 413 13.23 14.16 5.78
N ILE A 414 12.46 15.10 6.35
CA ILE A 414 12.97 16.41 6.83
C ILE A 414 14.03 16.20 7.91
N GLU A 415 13.84 15.24 8.82
CA GLU A 415 14.81 14.91 9.87
C GLU A 415 15.99 14.06 9.36
N ASN A 416 15.84 13.41 8.20
CA ASN A 416 16.83 12.52 7.61
C ASN A 416 17.05 12.85 6.12
N PRO A 417 17.60 14.03 5.78
CA PRO A 417 17.53 14.56 4.41
C PRO A 417 18.49 13.90 3.40
N ALA A 418 19.37 12.99 3.81
CA ALA A 418 20.44 12.42 2.96
C ALA A 418 20.50 10.87 3.02
N LYS A 419 19.33 10.22 3.06
CA LYS A 419 19.22 8.73 3.11
C LYS A 419 19.12 8.09 1.73
N GLY A 420 18.99 8.88 0.65
CA GLY A 420 18.70 8.34 -0.67
C GLY A 420 17.28 7.81 -0.79
N ILE A 421 17.05 6.90 -1.74
CA ILE A 421 15.71 6.33 -1.96
C ILE A 421 15.44 5.23 -0.94
N CYS A 422 14.30 5.36 -0.28
CA CYS A 422 13.81 4.43 0.73
C CYS A 422 12.42 3.91 0.38
N VAL A 423 12.18 2.64 0.64
CA VAL A 423 10.84 2.03 0.66
C VAL A 423 10.30 2.01 2.11
N PRO A 424 8.98 1.84 2.34
CA PRO A 424 8.39 1.88 3.69
C PRO A 424 9.05 0.91 4.68
N ASP A 425 9.50 -0.24 4.19
CA ASP A 425 10.17 -1.26 5.00
C ASP A 425 11.53 -0.81 5.58
N GLU A 426 12.12 0.25 5.04
CA GLU A 426 13.40 0.81 5.51
C GLU A 426 13.21 1.90 6.57
N LEU A 427 12.01 2.45 6.70
CA LEU A 427 11.71 3.47 7.69
C LEU A 427 11.51 2.86 9.10
N PRO A 428 11.86 3.58 10.17
CA PRO A 428 11.63 3.12 11.54
C PRO A 428 10.14 3.08 11.86
N HIS A 429 9.60 1.87 12.04
CA HIS A 429 8.16 1.67 12.25
C HIS A 429 7.62 2.40 13.48
N GLU A 430 8.38 2.45 14.58
CA GLU A 430 7.97 3.14 15.82
C GLU A 430 7.77 4.64 15.59
N TYR A 431 8.66 5.26 14.80
CA TYR A 431 8.56 6.68 14.45
C TYR A 431 7.28 6.95 13.66
N ILE A 432 7.05 6.19 12.59
CA ILE A 432 5.87 6.37 11.74
C ILE A 432 4.59 6.07 12.53
N LEU A 433 4.53 4.97 13.27
CA LEU A 433 3.35 4.60 14.06
C LEU A 433 3.05 5.59 15.18
N LYS A 434 4.05 6.22 15.79
CA LYS A 434 3.85 7.28 16.78
C LYS A 434 3.10 8.48 16.19
N ILE A 435 3.39 8.83 14.93
CA ILE A 435 2.72 9.92 14.23
C ILE A 435 1.33 9.48 13.74
N ALA A 436 1.24 8.26 13.20
CA ALA A 436 0.05 7.80 12.51
C ALA A 436 -1.10 7.37 13.44
N LYS A 437 -0.80 6.67 14.55
CA LYS A 437 -1.83 6.09 15.44
C LYS A 437 -2.94 7.05 15.88
N PRO A 438 -2.70 8.34 16.19
CA PRO A 438 -3.77 9.28 16.52
C PRO A 438 -4.81 9.54 15.42
N TYR A 439 -4.50 9.11 14.18
CA TYR A 439 -5.34 9.29 12.99
C TYR A 439 -5.90 7.97 12.44
N LEU A 440 -5.63 6.85 13.12
CA LEU A 440 -5.97 5.51 12.64
C LEU A 440 -7.19 4.90 13.36
N GLY A 441 -7.95 5.71 14.10
CA GLY A 441 -9.12 5.24 14.83
C GLY A 441 -8.77 4.15 15.83
N LYS A 442 -9.56 3.08 15.86
CA LYS A 442 -9.32 1.95 16.76
C LYS A 442 -8.13 1.14 16.31
N TRP A 443 -7.06 1.20 17.09
CA TRP A 443 -5.88 0.34 16.89
C TRP A 443 -6.16 -1.06 17.42
N ILE A 444 -5.98 -2.07 16.57
CA ILE A 444 -6.21 -3.47 16.91
C ILE A 444 -4.92 -4.26 16.66
N SER A 445 -4.54 -5.13 17.62
CA SER A 445 -3.49 -6.13 17.46
C SER A 445 -3.92 -7.37 18.25
N LYS A 446 -4.42 -8.40 17.55
CA LYS A 446 -4.99 -9.58 18.21
C LYS A 446 -4.77 -10.87 17.44
N PRO A 447 -4.63 -12.02 18.15
CA PRO A 447 -4.63 -13.34 17.52
C PRO A 447 -6.02 -13.73 17.02
N SER A 448 -6.03 -14.67 16.08
CA SER A 448 -7.25 -15.34 15.58
C SER A 448 -6.92 -16.80 15.29
N ASP A 449 -7.88 -17.68 15.50
CA ASP A 449 -7.80 -19.10 15.13
C ASP A 449 -8.18 -19.34 13.65
N TRP A 450 -8.35 -18.24 12.89
CA TRP A 450 -8.75 -18.30 11.48
C TRP A 450 -7.68 -18.98 10.61
N THR A 451 -8.16 -19.79 9.68
CA THR A 451 -7.38 -20.36 8.58
C THR A 451 -8.21 -20.34 7.28
N PRO A 452 -7.61 -20.37 6.10
CA PRO A 452 -8.37 -20.38 4.83
C PRO A 452 -9.26 -21.61 4.67
N LEU A 453 -9.00 -22.68 5.43
CA LEU A 453 -9.78 -23.93 5.43
C LEU A 453 -10.89 -23.95 6.48
N LYS A 454 -10.93 -22.97 7.40
CA LYS A 454 -11.99 -22.87 8.42
C LYS A 454 -13.33 -22.64 7.74
N HIS A 455 -14.33 -23.43 8.13
CA HIS A 455 -15.68 -23.44 7.52
C HIS A 455 -15.72 -23.77 6.02
N ALA A 456 -14.67 -24.40 5.48
CA ALA A 456 -14.69 -24.91 4.11
C ALA A 456 -15.74 -26.00 3.97
N ASN A 457 -16.93 -25.64 3.49
CA ASN A 457 -18.00 -26.57 3.16
C ASN A 457 -18.28 -26.48 1.66
N ASN A 458 -18.12 -27.59 0.95
CA ASN A 458 -18.50 -27.70 -0.44
C ASN A 458 -19.70 -28.65 -0.56
N PRO A 459 -20.91 -28.15 -0.84
CA PRO A 459 -22.08 -28.98 -1.00
C PRO A 459 -21.95 -29.96 -2.19
N PHE A 460 -21.06 -29.66 -3.13
CA PHE A 460 -20.79 -30.49 -4.30
C PHE A 460 -19.50 -31.31 -4.21
N LYS A 461 -18.97 -31.55 -2.99
CA LYS A 461 -17.72 -32.28 -2.77
C LYS A 461 -17.64 -33.67 -3.42
N GLY A 462 -18.80 -34.28 -3.71
CA GLY A 462 -18.91 -35.54 -4.43
C GLY A 462 -18.66 -35.41 -5.94
N TYR A 463 -18.82 -34.21 -6.48
CA TYR A 463 -18.67 -33.90 -7.90
C TYR A 463 -17.40 -33.11 -8.21
N ASN A 464 -17.07 -32.16 -7.31
CA ASN A 464 -15.92 -31.29 -7.41
C ASN A 464 -14.99 -31.52 -6.23
N LYS A 465 -13.77 -31.98 -6.49
CA LYS A 465 -12.72 -32.05 -5.47
C LYS A 465 -11.97 -30.74 -5.50
N PRO A 466 -12.10 -29.87 -4.47
CA PRO A 466 -11.33 -28.65 -4.42
C PRO A 466 -9.83 -28.98 -4.37
N ASN A 467 -9.03 -28.28 -5.15
CA ASN A 467 -7.57 -28.41 -5.16
C ASN A 467 -6.96 -27.74 -3.90
N VAL A 468 -7.19 -28.32 -2.72
CA VAL A 468 -6.71 -27.80 -1.44
C VAL A 468 -5.68 -28.75 -0.82
N ASP A 469 -4.74 -28.20 -0.08
CA ASP A 469 -3.80 -28.94 0.76
C ASP A 469 -4.29 -28.95 2.21
N LEU A 470 -4.97 -30.02 2.61
CA LEU A 470 -5.51 -30.15 3.97
C LEU A 470 -4.42 -30.33 5.03
N LYS A 471 -3.18 -30.71 4.64
CA LYS A 471 -2.05 -30.92 5.57
C LYS A 471 -1.28 -29.63 5.86
N ASP A 472 -1.34 -28.65 4.94
CA ASP A 472 -0.71 -27.36 5.08
C ASP A 472 -1.68 -26.25 4.67
N PRO A 473 -2.42 -25.64 5.61
CA PRO A 473 -3.43 -24.65 5.29
C PRO A 473 -2.88 -23.39 4.63
N TRP A 474 -1.57 -23.14 4.75
CA TRP A 474 -0.93 -21.89 4.37
C TRP A 474 -0.40 -21.86 2.94
N GLN A 475 -0.76 -22.83 2.12
CA GLN A 475 -0.48 -22.83 0.68
C GLN A 475 -1.41 -21.85 -0.04
N PHE A 476 -0.89 -21.03 -0.96
CA PHE A 476 -1.67 -20.03 -1.70
C PHE A 476 -2.95 -20.59 -2.33
N LYS A 477 -2.89 -21.79 -2.89
CA LYS A 477 -4.07 -22.45 -3.46
C LYS A 477 -5.24 -22.64 -2.49
N ASN A 478 -5.00 -22.68 -1.19
CA ASN A 478 -6.06 -22.82 -0.17
C ASN A 478 -6.81 -21.50 0.07
N PHE A 479 -6.18 -20.38 -0.25
CA PHE A 479 -6.80 -19.05 -0.15
C PHE A 479 -7.65 -18.74 -1.38
N LEU A 480 -7.30 -19.25 -2.54
CA LEU A 480 -8.02 -18.97 -3.78
C LEU A 480 -9.49 -19.33 -3.68
N ILE A 481 -10.33 -18.38 -4.09
CA ILE A 481 -11.75 -18.64 -4.38
C ILE A 481 -11.78 -19.12 -5.81
N THR A 482 -11.63 -20.42 -5.98
CA THR A 482 -11.84 -21.03 -7.27
C THR A 482 -13.33 -21.25 -7.44
N ASN A 483 -13.92 -20.72 -8.50
CA ASN A 483 -15.06 -21.39 -9.08
C ASN A 483 -14.55 -22.81 -9.34
N ALA A 484 -15.19 -23.78 -8.71
CA ALA A 484 -14.81 -25.20 -8.80
C ALA A 484 -14.94 -25.64 -10.26
N GLU A 485 -13.94 -25.35 -11.08
CA GLU A 485 -13.95 -25.59 -12.50
C GLU A 485 -12.59 -26.02 -12.97
N LYS A 486 -12.54 -27.26 -13.16
CA LYS A 486 -11.92 -28.15 -14.15
C LYS A 486 -11.39 -29.39 -13.53
#